data_a1b113fe07230573ec7171283bc704a6
#
_entry.id   a1b113fe07230573ec7171283bc704a6
#
_cell.length_a   1.000
_cell.length_b   1.000
_cell.length_c   1.000
_cell.angle_alpha   90.00
_cell.angle_beta   90.00
_cell.angle_gamma   90.00
#
_symmetry.space_group_name_H-M   'P 1'
#
loop_
_entity.id
_entity.type
_entity.pdbx_description
1 polymer ?
#
loop_
_entity_poly.entity_id
_entity_poly.type
_entity_poly.pdbx_seq_one_letter_code
_entity_poly.pdbx_strand_id
1 'polypeptide(L)'
;MRSRIKYVLCILLVLLIVFPLNARAENSAFYTNPDTGYSTYIIDDADLLTTEEESKLAADMKPITEYGNVMFLSTNYNNEGTARDYAKSYYEQYFGSGSGTIFLVDMDTRNIWIYSKGRIYRTVTNAYGNTITDNVYTYASKGDYYSCASKAFEQELKILEGGRIAQPMKYICNALIAMVSAALITFFVMESQRRTKNLRRSKAKAAVSVQLLGRQLLESHVYTQSSGSSGGGGGFSGGGGGGGGGGGGGGGGGHSF
;
A
#
# COMPACT_ATOMS: atom_id res chain seq x y z
N MET A 1 6.23 -5.82 72.76
CA MET A 1 6.97 -6.19 71.51
C MET A 1 6.13 -7.07 70.57
N ARG A 2 5.51 -8.15 71.05
CA ARG A 2 4.69 -9.10 70.22
C ARG A 2 3.49 -8.46 69.48
N SER A 3 2.83 -7.43 70.04
CA SER A 3 1.70 -6.79 69.42
C SER A 3 2.11 -5.94 68.19
N ARG A 4 3.22 -5.18 68.26
CA ARG A 4 3.71 -4.35 67.16
C ARG A 4 4.17 -5.19 65.95
N ILE A 5 4.74 -6.38 66.23
CA ILE A 5 5.13 -7.33 65.18
C ILE A 5 3.91 -7.83 64.41
N LYS A 6 2.78 -8.10 65.10
CA LYS A 6 1.52 -8.54 64.47
C LYS A 6 0.96 -7.47 63.53
N TYR A 7 0.98 -6.19 63.96
CA TYR A 7 0.52 -5.08 63.08
C TYR A 7 1.42 -4.87 61.87
N VAL A 8 2.75 -4.99 62.05
CA VAL A 8 3.69 -4.88 60.91
C VAL A 8 3.47 -6.04 59.93
N LEU A 9 3.24 -7.26 60.41
CA LEU A 9 2.96 -8.43 59.59
C LEU A 9 1.64 -8.28 58.83
N CYS A 10 0.58 -7.76 59.48
CA CYS A 10 -0.70 -7.49 58.83
C CYS A 10 -0.58 -6.38 57.77
N ILE A 11 0.16 -5.30 58.01
CA ILE A 11 0.39 -4.23 57.05
C ILE A 11 1.19 -4.76 55.85
N LEU A 12 2.18 -5.61 56.06
CA LEU A 12 2.97 -6.24 55.02
C LEU A 12 2.12 -7.18 54.16
N LEU A 13 1.20 -7.93 54.80
CA LEU A 13 0.26 -8.82 54.10
C LEU A 13 -0.76 -8.04 53.29
N VAL A 14 -1.29 -6.92 53.80
CA VAL A 14 -2.19 -6.03 53.11
C VAL A 14 -1.47 -5.34 51.94
N LEU A 15 -0.21 -4.96 52.12
CA LEU A 15 0.60 -4.37 51.02
C LEU A 15 0.83 -5.38 49.89
N LEU A 16 0.99 -6.67 50.21
CA LEU A 16 1.13 -7.76 49.23
C LEU A 16 -0.17 -8.02 48.44
N ILE A 17 -1.34 -7.75 49.06
CA ILE A 17 -2.65 -7.93 48.41
C ILE A 17 -3.06 -6.68 47.58
N VAL A 18 -2.60 -5.50 47.99
CA VAL A 18 -2.94 -4.22 47.34
C VAL A 18 -2.05 -3.89 46.13
N PHE A 19 -0.85 -4.46 46.07
CA PHE A 19 -0.07 -4.45 44.85
C PHE A 19 -0.52 -5.58 43.96
N PRO A 20 -1.38 -5.37 42.95
CA PRO A 20 -1.50 -6.32 41.88
C PRO A 20 -0.08 -6.44 41.32
N LEU A 21 0.52 -7.63 41.41
CA LEU A 21 1.57 -7.99 40.49
C LEU A 21 0.90 -7.85 39.12
N ASN A 22 1.10 -6.69 38.49
CA ASN A 22 0.98 -6.59 37.05
C ASN A 22 2.11 -7.48 36.51
N ALA A 23 1.87 -8.78 36.51
CA ALA A 23 2.55 -9.67 35.62
C ALA A 23 2.21 -9.18 34.24
N ARG A 24 3.03 -8.25 33.72
CA ARG A 24 3.10 -7.96 32.32
C ARG A 24 3.37 -9.32 31.71
N ALA A 25 2.35 -9.89 31.05
CA ALA A 25 2.55 -11.12 30.33
C ALA A 25 3.79 -10.87 29.47
N GLU A 26 4.90 -11.53 29.79
CA GLU A 26 6.03 -11.57 28.88
C GLU A 26 5.41 -12.14 27.60
N ASN A 27 5.39 -11.34 26.54
CA ASN A 27 4.88 -11.76 25.24
C ASN A 27 5.82 -12.87 24.74
N SER A 28 5.58 -14.07 25.26
CA SER A 28 6.35 -15.25 24.91
C SER A 28 6.00 -15.63 23.48
N ALA A 29 7.00 -16.05 22.72
CA ALA A 29 6.79 -16.58 21.39
C ALA A 29 5.80 -17.76 21.43
N PHE A 30 4.80 -17.75 20.58
CA PHE A 30 3.87 -18.87 20.40
C PHE A 30 4.58 -20.12 19.85
N TYR A 31 5.58 -19.90 19.01
CA TYR A 31 6.39 -20.95 18.42
C TYR A 31 7.78 -20.40 18.09
N THR A 32 8.80 -21.22 18.27
CA THR A 32 10.16 -20.94 17.78
C THR A 32 10.59 -22.10 16.88
N ASN A 33 11.00 -21.77 15.68
CA ASN A 33 11.49 -22.72 14.71
C ASN A 33 12.88 -23.24 15.16
N PRO A 34 13.04 -24.55 15.37
CA PRO A 34 14.27 -25.11 15.90
C PRO A 34 15.45 -25.02 14.90
N ASP A 35 15.17 -24.93 13.59
CA ASP A 35 16.18 -24.92 12.57
C ASP A 35 16.74 -23.51 12.29
N THR A 36 15.87 -22.50 12.38
CA THR A 36 16.21 -21.11 12.05
C THR A 36 16.36 -20.21 13.27
N GLY A 37 15.77 -20.58 14.40
CA GLY A 37 15.66 -19.75 15.60
C GLY A 37 14.65 -18.62 15.50
N TYR A 38 13.96 -18.44 14.35
CA TYR A 38 12.92 -17.44 14.20
C TYR A 38 11.61 -17.87 14.89
N SER A 39 10.83 -16.89 15.32
CA SER A 39 9.68 -17.14 16.17
C SER A 39 8.41 -16.45 15.65
N THR A 40 7.25 -16.99 16.08
CA THR A 40 5.94 -16.37 15.89
C THR A 40 5.52 -15.64 17.15
N TYR A 41 4.93 -14.46 17.02
CA TYR A 41 4.39 -13.65 18.10
C TYR A 41 2.97 -13.22 17.77
N ILE A 42 2.10 -13.24 18.77
CA ILE A 42 0.75 -12.66 18.68
C ILE A 42 0.61 -11.69 19.85
N ILE A 43 0.36 -10.42 19.53
CA ILE A 43 0.10 -9.34 20.47
C ILE A 43 -1.24 -8.75 20.08
N ASP A 44 -2.30 -9.19 20.73
CA ASP A 44 -3.67 -8.78 20.44
C ASP A 44 -4.19 -7.82 21.52
N ASP A 45 -3.59 -6.62 21.60
CA ASP A 45 -3.97 -5.59 22.57
C ASP A 45 -5.38 -5.03 22.34
N ALA A 46 -5.94 -5.24 21.15
CA ALA A 46 -7.28 -4.80 20.79
C ALA A 46 -8.37 -5.88 21.00
N ASP A 47 -7.98 -7.08 21.47
CA ASP A 47 -8.89 -8.22 21.72
C ASP A 47 -9.76 -8.54 20.50
N LEU A 48 -9.12 -8.65 19.34
CA LEU A 48 -9.78 -8.88 18.04
C LEU A 48 -9.94 -10.36 17.72
N LEU A 49 -9.13 -11.22 18.35
CA LEU A 49 -9.07 -12.65 18.11
C LEU A 49 -9.52 -13.42 19.36
N THR A 50 -10.20 -14.51 19.14
CA THR A 50 -10.42 -15.49 20.22
C THR A 50 -9.14 -16.33 20.44
N THR A 51 -8.97 -16.91 21.62
CA THR A 51 -7.82 -17.79 21.92
C THR A 51 -7.67 -18.95 20.92
N GLU A 52 -8.80 -19.45 20.37
CA GLU A 52 -8.76 -20.47 19.34
C GLU A 52 -8.24 -19.92 18.01
N GLU A 53 -8.62 -18.71 17.66
CA GLU A 53 -8.16 -18.02 16.44
C GLU A 53 -6.68 -17.64 16.54
N GLU A 54 -6.21 -17.20 17.72
CA GLU A 54 -4.77 -16.97 17.96
C GLU A 54 -3.95 -18.24 17.73
N SER A 55 -4.44 -19.37 18.28
CA SER A 55 -3.76 -20.65 18.11
C SER A 55 -3.71 -21.11 16.66
N LYS A 56 -4.79 -20.89 15.90
CA LYS A 56 -4.84 -21.18 14.46
C LYS A 56 -3.94 -20.24 13.67
N LEU A 57 -3.98 -18.95 13.99
CA LEU A 57 -3.15 -17.95 13.34
C LEU A 57 -1.66 -18.22 13.56
N ALA A 58 -1.28 -18.61 14.79
CA ALA A 58 0.10 -19.02 15.09
C ALA A 58 0.54 -20.21 14.23
N ALA A 59 -0.37 -21.15 13.96
CA ALA A 59 -0.09 -22.28 13.07
C ALA A 59 0.07 -21.83 11.60
N ASP A 60 -0.76 -20.91 11.13
CA ASP A 60 -0.68 -20.33 9.78
C ASP A 60 0.62 -19.53 9.57
N MET A 61 1.10 -18.85 10.62
CA MET A 61 2.33 -18.07 10.60
C MET A 61 3.62 -18.92 10.61
N LYS A 62 3.52 -20.15 11.12
CA LYS A 62 4.68 -21.05 11.36
C LYS A 62 5.59 -21.24 10.15
N PRO A 63 5.10 -21.48 8.91
CA PRO A 63 5.97 -21.67 7.74
C PRO A 63 6.81 -20.43 7.41
N ILE A 64 6.35 -19.22 7.76
CA ILE A 64 7.09 -17.98 7.51
C ILE A 64 8.39 -17.92 8.35
N THR A 65 8.45 -18.66 9.48
CA THR A 65 9.66 -18.71 10.31
C THR A 65 10.87 -19.36 9.63
N GLU A 66 10.74 -19.91 8.44
CA GLU A 66 11.87 -20.29 7.61
C GLU A 66 12.64 -19.09 7.06
N TYR A 67 11.99 -17.94 6.96
CA TYR A 67 12.50 -16.72 6.35
C TYR A 67 12.81 -15.60 7.35
N GLY A 68 12.11 -15.56 8.48
CA GLY A 68 12.27 -14.54 9.51
C GLY A 68 11.26 -14.67 10.66
N ASN A 69 11.38 -13.76 11.63
CA ASN A 69 10.37 -13.64 12.69
C ASN A 69 9.05 -13.13 12.12
N VAL A 70 7.93 -13.56 12.69
CA VAL A 70 6.61 -13.14 12.23
C VAL A 70 5.74 -12.76 13.42
N MET A 71 5.01 -11.65 13.28
CA MET A 71 4.16 -11.13 14.35
C MET A 71 2.80 -10.69 13.79
N PHE A 72 1.74 -11.08 14.50
CA PHE A 72 0.46 -10.40 14.47
C PHE A 72 0.42 -9.37 15.59
N LEU A 73 0.00 -8.16 15.27
CA LEU A 73 -0.11 -7.05 16.21
C LEU A 73 -1.46 -6.36 16.04
N SER A 74 -2.20 -6.15 17.12
CA SER A 74 -3.38 -5.29 17.11
C SER A 74 -3.26 -4.21 18.17
N THR A 75 -3.94 -3.08 17.98
CA THR A 75 -3.97 -1.99 18.96
C THR A 75 -5.26 -1.18 18.86
N ASN A 76 -5.76 -0.73 20.02
CA ASN A 76 -6.82 0.29 20.12
C ASN A 76 -6.28 1.71 20.29
N TYR A 77 -4.97 1.86 20.48
CA TYR A 77 -4.35 3.15 20.71
C TYR A 77 -2.97 3.23 20.06
N ASN A 78 -2.81 4.16 19.13
CA ASN A 78 -1.58 4.38 18.39
C ASN A 78 -0.94 5.73 18.80
N ASN A 79 0.13 5.66 19.58
CA ASN A 79 0.89 6.82 20.05
C ASN A 79 1.98 7.29 19.08
N GLU A 80 2.23 6.56 17.99
CA GLU A 80 3.26 6.89 16.98
C GLU A 80 2.68 7.70 15.80
N GLY A 81 1.36 7.92 15.78
CA GLY A 81 0.64 8.73 14.80
C GLY A 81 0.35 8.04 13.48
N THR A 82 1.15 7.08 13.03
CA THR A 82 0.86 6.29 11.82
C THR A 82 0.97 4.80 12.09
N ALA A 83 0.14 3.99 11.41
CA ALA A 83 0.21 2.53 11.50
C ALA A 83 1.61 2.00 11.11
N ARG A 84 2.26 2.66 10.15
CA ARG A 84 3.63 2.32 9.75
C ARG A 84 4.64 2.49 10.89
N ASP A 85 4.62 3.64 11.55
CA ASP A 85 5.61 3.97 12.57
C ASP A 85 5.36 3.13 13.82
N TYR A 86 4.09 2.84 14.14
CA TYR A 86 3.72 1.92 15.20
C TYR A 86 4.24 0.49 14.93
N ALA A 87 3.98 -0.05 13.75
CA ALA A 87 4.51 -1.36 13.37
C ALA A 87 6.05 -1.38 13.38
N LYS A 88 6.69 -0.29 12.95
CA LYS A 88 8.14 -0.14 12.95
C LYS A 88 8.71 -0.13 14.36
N SER A 89 8.12 0.59 15.32
CA SER A 89 8.59 0.67 16.70
C SER A 89 8.54 -0.71 17.37
N TYR A 90 7.44 -1.46 17.20
CA TYR A 90 7.34 -2.83 17.66
C TYR A 90 8.35 -3.77 16.97
N TYR A 91 8.57 -3.59 15.67
CA TYR A 91 9.58 -4.37 14.96
C TYR A 91 10.97 -4.17 15.55
N GLU A 92 11.36 -2.92 15.78
CA GLU A 92 12.68 -2.59 16.36
C GLU A 92 12.82 -3.11 17.80
N GLN A 93 11.75 -3.08 18.57
CA GLN A 93 11.72 -3.59 19.94
C GLN A 93 11.86 -5.12 20.01
N TYR A 94 11.17 -5.87 19.14
CA TYR A 94 11.10 -7.33 19.23
C TYR A 94 12.13 -8.02 18.33
N PHE A 95 12.42 -7.49 17.16
CA PHE A 95 13.26 -8.15 16.16
C PHE A 95 14.58 -7.41 15.91
N GLY A 96 14.70 -6.15 16.31
CA GLY A 96 15.89 -5.34 16.12
C GLY A 96 16.32 -5.24 14.66
N SER A 97 17.52 -5.73 14.35
CA SER A 97 18.05 -5.79 12.97
C SER A 97 17.76 -7.11 12.26
N GLY A 98 17.11 -8.07 12.93
CA GLY A 98 16.79 -9.39 12.38
C GLY A 98 15.85 -9.33 11.17
N SER A 99 15.74 -10.45 10.45
CA SER A 99 14.74 -10.61 9.39
C SER A 99 13.37 -10.90 10.01
N GLY A 100 12.31 -10.26 9.49
CA GLY A 100 10.96 -10.52 9.99
C GLY A 100 9.89 -9.70 9.29
N THR A 101 8.66 -9.93 9.73
CA THR A 101 7.45 -9.25 9.27
C THR A 101 6.47 -9.05 10.41
N ILE A 102 5.75 -7.94 10.38
CA ILE A 102 4.62 -7.65 11.28
C ILE A 102 3.39 -7.35 10.43
N PHE A 103 2.28 -8.02 10.74
CA PHE A 103 0.96 -7.62 10.26
C PHE A 103 0.23 -6.92 11.41
N LEU A 104 -0.02 -5.62 11.22
CA LEU A 104 -0.70 -4.76 12.20
C LEU A 104 -2.16 -4.54 11.80
N VAL A 105 -3.05 -4.64 12.77
CA VAL A 105 -4.43 -4.12 12.73
C VAL A 105 -4.53 -2.97 13.72
N ASP A 106 -4.53 -1.75 13.21
CA ASP A 106 -4.61 -0.53 13.99
C ASP A 106 -6.07 -0.04 14.02
N MET A 107 -6.74 -0.23 15.16
CA MET A 107 -8.14 0.16 15.35
C MET A 107 -8.30 1.65 15.63
N ASP A 108 -7.26 2.33 16.09
CA ASP A 108 -7.27 3.77 16.36
C ASP A 108 -7.35 4.56 15.05
N THR A 109 -6.47 4.23 14.10
CA THR A 109 -6.42 4.90 12.80
C THR A 109 -7.21 4.17 11.70
N ARG A 110 -7.83 3.02 12.03
CA ARG A 110 -8.56 2.16 11.10
C ARG A 110 -7.70 1.76 9.89
N ASN A 111 -6.50 1.30 10.16
CA ASN A 111 -5.55 0.87 9.14
C ASN A 111 -5.03 -0.55 9.41
N ILE A 112 -4.83 -1.31 8.34
CA ILE A 112 -3.99 -2.50 8.38
C ILE A 112 -2.65 -2.19 7.72
N TRP A 113 -1.57 -2.73 8.28
CA TRP A 113 -0.22 -2.47 7.78
C TRP A 113 0.65 -3.72 7.83
N ILE A 114 1.43 -3.95 6.77
CA ILE A 114 2.52 -4.93 6.79
C ILE A 114 3.83 -4.16 6.86
N TYR A 115 4.67 -4.48 7.85
CA TYR A 115 6.02 -3.96 7.96
C TYR A 115 7.01 -5.11 7.96
N SER A 116 7.95 -5.10 7.03
CA SER A 116 8.95 -6.16 6.88
C SER A 116 10.36 -5.58 6.80
N LYS A 117 11.37 -6.36 7.20
CA LYS A 117 12.78 -5.98 7.15
C LYS A 117 13.65 -7.22 6.85
N GLY A 118 14.88 -6.98 6.46
CA GLY A 118 15.86 -8.03 6.23
C GLY A 118 15.54 -8.90 5.01
N ARG A 119 15.67 -10.22 5.16
CA ARG A 119 15.47 -11.19 4.07
C ARG A 119 14.02 -11.16 3.55
N ILE A 120 13.03 -11.07 4.44
CA ILE A 120 11.62 -11.04 4.05
C ILE A 120 11.36 -9.81 3.17
N TYR A 121 11.84 -8.62 3.53
CA TYR A 121 11.61 -7.39 2.77
C TYR A 121 12.21 -7.43 1.35
N ARG A 122 13.26 -8.20 1.12
CA ARG A 122 13.84 -8.35 -0.24
C ARG A 122 12.86 -8.98 -1.21
N THR A 123 11.96 -9.80 -0.70
CA THR A 123 10.93 -10.51 -1.47
C THR A 123 9.58 -9.82 -1.34
N VAL A 124 9.13 -9.58 -0.11
CA VAL A 124 7.88 -8.87 0.22
C VAL A 124 8.15 -7.37 0.32
N THR A 125 8.28 -6.73 -0.82
CA THR A 125 8.53 -5.29 -0.94
C THR A 125 7.29 -4.46 -0.59
N ASN A 126 7.43 -3.13 -0.51
CA ASN A 126 6.29 -2.21 -0.30
C ASN A 126 5.14 -2.46 -1.31
N ALA A 127 5.47 -2.78 -2.55
CA ALA A 127 4.46 -3.04 -3.59
C ALA A 127 3.64 -4.31 -3.27
N TYR A 128 4.28 -5.34 -2.75
CA TYR A 128 3.58 -6.54 -2.29
C TYR A 128 2.83 -6.29 -0.99
N GLY A 129 3.40 -5.55 -0.03
CA GLY A 129 2.70 -5.15 1.19
C GLY A 129 1.38 -4.44 0.88
N ASN A 130 1.39 -3.44 0.00
CA ASN A 130 0.17 -2.76 -0.46
C ASN A 130 -0.80 -3.74 -1.15
N THR A 131 -0.30 -4.63 -2.02
CA THR A 131 -1.16 -5.59 -2.71
C THR A 131 -1.83 -6.56 -1.74
N ILE A 132 -1.11 -7.06 -0.72
CA ILE A 132 -1.67 -7.95 0.29
C ILE A 132 -2.73 -7.21 1.11
N THR A 133 -2.44 -6.00 1.59
CA THR A 133 -3.41 -5.22 2.36
C THR A 133 -4.64 -4.85 1.53
N ASP A 134 -4.48 -4.50 0.24
CA ASP A 134 -5.58 -4.30 -0.71
C ASP A 134 -6.45 -5.56 -0.91
N ASN A 135 -5.86 -6.74 -0.81
CA ASN A 135 -6.59 -8.00 -0.98
C ASN A 135 -7.38 -8.41 0.27
N VAL A 136 -6.97 -7.96 1.46
CA VAL A 136 -7.55 -8.44 2.73
C VAL A 136 -8.35 -7.39 3.51
N TYR A 137 -8.27 -6.09 3.17
CA TYR A 137 -8.93 -5.02 3.93
C TYR A 137 -10.45 -5.21 4.08
N THR A 138 -11.09 -5.87 3.11
CA THR A 138 -12.53 -6.14 3.15
C THR A 138 -12.94 -7.08 4.29
N TYR A 139 -12.03 -7.95 4.75
CA TYR A 139 -12.26 -8.79 5.94
C TYR A 139 -12.21 -7.92 7.20
N ALA A 140 -11.19 -7.06 7.33
CA ALA A 140 -11.09 -6.11 8.45
C ALA A 140 -12.30 -5.17 8.52
N SER A 141 -12.77 -4.66 7.38
CA SER A 141 -13.98 -3.83 7.29
C SER A 141 -15.27 -4.53 7.76
N LYS A 142 -15.29 -5.86 7.70
CA LYS A 142 -16.43 -6.69 8.17
C LYS A 142 -16.26 -7.17 9.61
N GLY A 143 -15.13 -6.88 10.26
CA GLY A 143 -14.80 -7.35 11.59
C GLY A 143 -14.25 -8.78 11.63
N ASP A 144 -13.95 -9.39 10.47
CA ASP A 144 -13.34 -10.73 10.38
C ASP A 144 -11.81 -10.60 10.39
N TYR A 145 -11.27 -10.31 11.58
CA TYR A 145 -9.84 -10.03 11.75
C TYR A 145 -8.97 -11.28 11.62
N TYR A 146 -9.49 -12.44 12.01
CA TYR A 146 -8.78 -13.70 11.84
C TYR A 146 -8.56 -13.98 10.34
N SER A 147 -9.62 -13.97 9.53
CA SER A 147 -9.47 -14.19 8.09
C SER A 147 -8.61 -13.12 7.41
N CYS A 148 -8.67 -11.89 7.90
CA CYS A 148 -7.81 -10.81 7.42
C CYS A 148 -6.33 -11.15 7.61
N ALA A 149 -5.92 -11.52 8.83
CA ALA A 149 -4.54 -11.84 9.16
C ALA A 149 -4.08 -13.16 8.52
N SER A 150 -4.87 -14.23 8.62
CA SER A 150 -4.56 -15.55 8.04
C SER A 150 -4.32 -15.44 6.53
N LYS A 151 -5.21 -14.75 5.81
CA LYS A 151 -5.04 -14.52 4.35
C LYS A 151 -3.89 -13.58 4.00
N ALA A 152 -3.53 -12.65 4.89
CA ALA A 152 -2.35 -11.82 4.68
C ALA A 152 -1.08 -12.68 4.76
N PHE A 153 -0.95 -13.51 5.79
CA PHE A 153 0.20 -14.40 5.96
C PHE A 153 0.25 -15.50 4.90
N GLU A 154 -0.90 -16.06 4.47
CA GLU A 154 -0.97 -17.01 3.35
C GLU A 154 -0.38 -16.40 2.07
N GLN A 155 -0.75 -15.16 1.75
CA GLN A 155 -0.24 -14.46 0.57
C GLN A 155 1.24 -14.11 0.72
N GLU A 156 1.67 -13.72 1.92
CA GLU A 156 3.06 -13.43 2.22
C GLU A 156 3.93 -14.67 2.03
N LEU A 157 3.53 -15.81 2.61
CA LEU A 157 4.21 -17.09 2.44
C LEU A 157 4.31 -17.47 0.95
N LYS A 158 3.21 -17.36 0.22
CA LYS A 158 3.19 -17.67 -1.21
C LYS A 158 4.21 -16.84 -2.01
N ILE A 159 4.38 -15.56 -1.66
CA ILE A 159 5.39 -14.69 -2.29
C ILE A 159 6.81 -15.13 -1.88
N LEU A 160 7.02 -15.49 -0.62
CA LEU A 160 8.31 -15.97 -0.11
C LEU A 160 8.77 -17.26 -0.79
N GLU A 161 7.83 -18.13 -1.13
CA GLU A 161 8.04 -19.36 -1.90
C GLU A 161 8.20 -19.11 -3.42
N GLY A 162 8.19 -17.84 -3.87
CA GLY A 162 8.34 -17.48 -5.29
C GLY A 162 7.03 -17.53 -6.08
N GLY A 163 5.89 -17.73 -5.43
CA GLY A 163 4.57 -17.71 -6.06
C GLY A 163 4.09 -16.30 -6.39
N ARG A 164 2.91 -16.22 -6.99
CA ARG A 164 2.27 -14.95 -7.36
C ARG A 164 0.92 -14.82 -6.68
N ILE A 165 0.60 -13.63 -6.19
CA ILE A 165 -0.70 -13.30 -5.64
C ILE A 165 -1.55 -12.49 -6.63
N ALA A 166 -2.86 -12.50 -6.44
CA ALA A 166 -3.78 -11.69 -7.23
C ALA A 166 -3.48 -10.20 -7.02
N GLN A 167 -3.61 -9.40 -8.07
CA GLN A 167 -3.38 -7.95 -8.04
C GLN A 167 -4.57 -7.22 -8.70
N PRO A 168 -5.78 -7.31 -8.14
CA PRO A 168 -6.99 -6.80 -8.77
C PRO A 168 -6.92 -5.31 -9.07
N MET A 169 -6.31 -4.50 -8.21
CA MET A 169 -6.15 -3.06 -8.42
C MET A 169 -5.33 -2.72 -9.67
N LYS A 170 -4.28 -3.50 -9.99
CA LYS A 170 -3.52 -3.30 -11.24
C LYS A 170 -4.37 -3.50 -12.48
N TYR A 171 -5.25 -4.51 -12.48
CA TYR A 171 -6.13 -4.76 -13.63
C TYR A 171 -7.15 -3.64 -13.80
N ILE A 172 -7.73 -3.14 -12.71
CA ILE A 172 -8.69 -2.02 -12.72
C ILE A 172 -8.00 -0.75 -13.23
N CYS A 173 -6.84 -0.41 -12.70
CA CYS A 173 -6.07 0.77 -13.16
C CYS A 173 -5.69 0.66 -14.63
N ASN A 174 -5.22 -0.50 -15.09
CA ASN A 174 -4.87 -0.71 -16.48
C ASN A 174 -6.10 -0.59 -17.40
N ALA A 175 -7.26 -1.11 -16.99
CA ALA A 175 -8.51 -0.98 -17.74
C ALA A 175 -8.95 0.49 -17.84
N LEU A 176 -8.87 1.26 -16.76
CA LEU A 176 -9.18 2.69 -16.76
C LEU A 176 -8.24 3.48 -17.66
N ILE A 177 -6.93 3.23 -17.57
CA ILE A 177 -5.93 3.88 -18.43
C ILE A 177 -6.20 3.54 -19.90
N ALA A 178 -6.52 2.29 -20.23
CA ALA A 178 -6.87 1.88 -21.59
C ALA A 178 -8.12 2.59 -22.11
N MET A 179 -9.15 2.73 -21.25
CA MET A 179 -10.38 3.44 -21.59
C MET A 179 -10.13 4.93 -21.86
N VAL A 180 -9.39 5.60 -20.99
CA VAL A 180 -9.03 7.03 -21.17
C VAL A 180 -8.18 7.20 -22.42
N SER A 181 -7.20 6.32 -22.65
CA SER A 181 -6.34 6.36 -23.83
C SER A 181 -7.14 6.18 -25.12
N ALA A 182 -8.07 5.24 -25.15
CA ALA A 182 -8.97 5.03 -26.29
C ALA A 182 -9.84 6.25 -26.57
N ALA A 183 -10.39 6.89 -25.53
CA ALA A 183 -11.18 8.12 -25.67
C ALA A 183 -10.35 9.27 -26.25
N LEU A 184 -9.12 9.47 -25.77
CA LEU A 184 -8.21 10.51 -26.28
C LEU A 184 -7.82 10.27 -27.74
N ILE A 185 -7.49 9.03 -28.10
CA ILE A 185 -7.17 8.66 -29.49
C ILE A 185 -8.38 8.94 -30.39
N THR A 186 -9.57 8.51 -29.99
CA THR A 186 -10.81 8.74 -30.74
C THR A 186 -11.08 10.24 -30.91
N PHE A 187 -10.91 11.03 -29.87
CA PHE A 187 -11.06 12.49 -29.94
C PHE A 187 -10.05 13.11 -30.92
N PHE A 188 -8.79 12.70 -30.83
CA PHE A 188 -7.73 13.19 -31.73
C PHE A 188 -8.01 12.85 -33.20
N VAL A 189 -8.45 11.61 -33.45
CA VAL A 189 -8.81 11.19 -34.83
C VAL A 189 -10.00 11.98 -35.35
N MET A 190 -11.05 12.21 -34.55
CA MET A 190 -12.20 13.01 -34.95
C MET A 190 -11.81 14.47 -35.26
N GLU A 191 -10.96 15.05 -34.39
CA GLU A 191 -10.49 16.43 -34.60
C GLU A 191 -9.62 16.55 -35.88
N SER A 192 -8.74 15.59 -36.10
CA SER A 192 -7.94 15.50 -37.35
C SER A 192 -8.82 15.40 -38.58
N GLN A 193 -9.85 14.56 -38.56
CA GLN A 193 -10.80 14.43 -39.66
C GLN A 193 -11.62 15.71 -39.89
N ARG A 194 -12.02 16.41 -38.82
CA ARG A 194 -12.70 17.71 -38.90
C ARG A 194 -11.81 18.74 -39.58
N ARG A 195 -10.53 18.85 -39.21
CA ARG A 195 -9.56 19.76 -39.83
C ARG A 195 -9.37 19.44 -41.31
N THR A 196 -9.24 18.17 -41.65
CA THR A 196 -9.10 17.72 -43.04
C THR A 196 -10.34 18.05 -43.88
N LYS A 197 -11.55 17.82 -43.35
CA LYS A 197 -12.82 18.19 -44.00
C LYS A 197 -12.94 19.71 -44.20
N ASN A 198 -12.56 20.49 -43.19
CA ASN A 198 -12.58 21.95 -43.28
C ASN A 198 -11.59 22.48 -44.31
N LEU A 199 -10.36 21.92 -44.36
CA LEU A 199 -9.37 22.24 -45.39
C LEU A 199 -9.85 21.87 -46.79
N ARG A 200 -10.50 20.71 -46.97
CA ARG A 200 -11.11 20.34 -48.28
C ARG A 200 -12.24 21.28 -48.67
N ARG A 201 -13.10 21.67 -47.70
CA ARG A 201 -14.19 22.65 -47.97
C ARG A 201 -13.64 24.05 -48.31
N SER A 202 -12.60 24.50 -47.61
CA SER A 202 -11.98 25.80 -47.93
C SER A 202 -11.29 25.78 -49.28
N LYS A 203 -10.57 24.68 -49.63
CA LYS A 203 -9.98 24.53 -50.99
C LYS A 203 -11.03 24.45 -52.07
N ALA A 204 -12.15 23.76 -51.86
CA ALA A 204 -13.26 23.70 -52.78
C ALA A 204 -13.92 25.06 -52.98
N LYS A 205 -14.15 25.84 -51.91
CA LYS A 205 -14.67 27.20 -51.96
C LYS A 205 -13.69 28.15 -52.70
N ALA A 206 -12.38 28.03 -52.41
CA ALA A 206 -11.36 28.82 -53.12
C ALA A 206 -11.30 28.47 -54.61
N ALA A 207 -11.41 27.18 -54.99
CA ALA A 207 -11.44 26.76 -56.39
C ALA A 207 -12.68 27.32 -57.14
N VAL A 208 -13.85 27.29 -56.47
CA VAL A 208 -15.09 27.88 -57.05
C VAL A 208 -14.97 29.41 -57.18
N SER A 209 -14.37 30.09 -56.18
CA SER A 209 -14.17 31.55 -56.26
C SER A 209 -13.13 31.94 -57.35
N VAL A 210 -12.10 31.13 -57.52
CA VAL A 210 -11.12 31.32 -58.58
C VAL A 210 -11.75 31.13 -59.98
N GLN A 211 -12.65 30.13 -60.14
CA GLN A 211 -13.39 29.93 -61.37
C GLN A 211 -14.37 31.09 -61.66
N LEU A 212 -15.02 31.63 -60.63
CA LEU A 212 -15.90 32.79 -60.76
C LEU A 212 -15.11 34.07 -61.06
N LEU A 213 -13.95 34.28 -60.39
CA LEU A 213 -13.05 35.40 -60.67
C LEU A 213 -12.36 35.26 -62.03
N GLY A 214 -11.99 34.03 -62.43
CA GLY A 214 -11.44 33.79 -63.78
C GLY A 214 -12.42 34.13 -64.93
N ARG A 215 -13.73 34.14 -64.68
CA ARG A 215 -14.75 34.66 -65.63
C ARG A 215 -14.86 36.17 -65.57
N GLN A 216 -14.44 36.86 -64.51
CA GLN A 216 -14.48 38.31 -64.35
C GLN A 216 -13.13 38.98 -64.59
N LEU A 217 -11.99 38.24 -64.56
CA LEU A 217 -10.63 38.78 -64.65
C LEU A 217 -9.98 38.59 -66.04
N LEU A 218 -10.77 38.56 -67.08
CA LEU A 218 -10.23 38.92 -68.38
C LEU A 218 -9.99 40.46 -68.55
N GLU A 219 -10.20 41.19 -67.42
CA GLU A 219 -10.16 42.66 -67.49
C GLU A 219 -9.51 43.37 -66.28
N SER A 220 -8.51 42.85 -65.56
CA SER A 220 -7.64 43.74 -64.78
C SER A 220 -6.46 42.99 -64.08
N HIS A 221 -5.28 43.61 -64.11
CA HIS A 221 -4.03 43.24 -63.46
C HIS A 221 -4.06 43.52 -61.97
N VAL A 222 -3.51 42.62 -61.11
CA VAL A 222 -3.20 42.97 -59.75
C VAL A 222 -2.04 42.17 -59.16
N TYR A 223 -1.27 42.84 -58.29
CA TYR A 223 -0.06 42.47 -57.56
C TYR A 223 -0.30 41.57 -56.42
N THR A 224 0.71 40.69 -56.10
CA THR A 224 0.77 39.82 -54.96
C THR A 224 1.66 40.33 -53.82
N GLN A 225 1.22 40.21 -52.59
CA GLN A 225 2.06 40.31 -51.36
C GLN A 225 1.93 39.08 -50.49
N SER A 226 3.07 38.48 -50.09
CA SER A 226 3.15 37.33 -49.23
C SER A 226 3.47 37.73 -47.79
N SER A 227 2.83 37.11 -46.82
CA SER A 227 3.22 37.19 -45.41
C SER A 227 3.32 35.77 -44.80
N GLY A 228 4.48 35.49 -44.24
CA GLY A 228 4.77 34.22 -43.53
C GLY A 228 4.33 34.29 -42.09
N SER A 229 3.97 33.15 -41.55
CA SER A 229 3.67 32.97 -40.14
C SER A 229 4.39 31.72 -39.60
N SER A 230 5.16 31.92 -38.56
CA SER A 230 5.96 30.96 -37.83
C SER A 230 5.10 30.21 -36.82
N GLY A 231 5.23 28.86 -36.76
CA GLY A 231 4.63 27.99 -35.76
C GLY A 231 5.57 27.72 -34.61
N GLY A 232 5.10 27.96 -33.39
CA GLY A 232 5.79 27.59 -32.17
C GLY A 232 5.37 26.20 -31.66
N GLY A 233 6.36 25.34 -31.45
CA GLY A 233 6.16 24.03 -30.81
C GLY A 233 6.31 24.13 -29.31
N GLY A 234 5.31 23.63 -28.57
CA GLY A 234 5.36 23.47 -27.11
C GLY A 234 5.71 22.02 -26.73
N GLY A 235 6.85 21.82 -26.10
CA GLY A 235 7.24 20.53 -25.57
C GLY A 235 6.71 20.32 -24.16
N PHE A 236 6.12 19.16 -23.91
CA PHE A 236 5.76 18.72 -22.59
C PHE A 236 6.88 17.84 -22.02
N SER A 237 7.58 18.34 -20.99
CA SER A 237 8.50 17.57 -20.18
C SER A 237 7.75 16.92 -19.01
N GLY A 238 7.65 15.57 -19.02
CA GLY A 238 7.18 14.77 -17.91
C GLY A 238 8.28 14.59 -16.86
N GLY A 239 8.10 15.20 -15.68
CA GLY A 239 8.95 15.01 -14.54
C GLY A 239 8.65 13.71 -13.81
N GLY A 240 9.50 12.71 -13.93
CA GLY A 240 9.53 11.53 -13.11
C GLY A 240 10.37 11.77 -11.85
N GLY A 241 9.71 11.95 -10.69
CA GLY A 241 10.36 12.02 -9.38
C GLY A 241 10.64 10.64 -8.83
N GLY A 242 11.84 10.11 -9.04
CA GLY A 242 12.35 8.93 -8.37
C GLY A 242 13.11 9.35 -7.11
N GLY A 243 12.50 9.20 -5.92
CA GLY A 243 13.15 9.34 -4.63
C GLY A 243 13.72 8.00 -4.19
N GLY A 244 14.99 7.73 -4.47
CA GLY A 244 15.77 6.66 -3.88
C GLY A 244 16.40 7.12 -2.58
N GLY A 245 15.88 6.66 -1.44
CA GLY A 245 16.53 6.77 -0.14
C GLY A 245 17.11 5.40 0.24
N GLY A 246 18.42 5.23 0.08
CA GLY A 246 19.14 4.08 0.61
C GLY A 246 19.36 4.27 2.10
N GLY A 247 19.03 3.27 2.89
CA GLY A 247 19.34 3.19 4.31
C GLY A 247 18.55 2.07 4.97
N GLY A 248 19.22 1.01 5.41
CA GLY A 248 18.73 -0.03 6.30
C GLY A 248 17.35 -0.59 5.98
N GLY A 249 17.26 -1.40 4.94
CA GLY A 249 16.08 -1.84 4.26
C GLY A 249 14.97 -2.47 5.09
N GLY A 250 14.05 -1.68 5.55
CA GLY A 250 12.74 -2.12 6.01
C GLY A 250 11.66 -1.25 5.38
N GLY A 251 10.49 -1.80 5.21
CA GLY A 251 9.34 -1.10 4.64
C GLY A 251 8.11 -1.97 4.68
N GLY A 252 7.05 -1.50 4.09
CA GLY A 252 5.79 -2.20 4.11
C GLY A 252 4.75 -1.53 3.25
N GLY A 253 3.53 -1.93 3.41
CA GLY A 253 2.37 -1.36 2.77
C GLY A 253 1.15 -1.45 3.66
N GLY A 254 0.16 -0.60 3.44
CA GLY A 254 -1.04 -0.54 4.24
C GLY A 254 -2.27 -0.11 3.49
N HIS A 255 -3.42 -0.33 4.10
CA HIS A 255 -4.73 0.04 3.61
C HIS A 255 -5.64 0.45 4.79
N SER A 256 -6.48 1.47 4.60
CA SER A 256 -7.53 1.83 5.54
C SER A 256 -8.76 0.95 5.36
N PHE A 257 -9.51 0.70 6.43
CA PHE A 257 -10.70 -0.14 6.43
C PHE A 257 -11.84 0.42 7.30
#